data_e35ea8f95d8ad4ae4bdd06042881922b
#
_entry.id   e35ea8f95d8ad4ae4bdd06042881922b
#
_cell.length_a   1.000
_cell.length_b   1.000
_cell.length_c   1.000
_cell.angle_alpha   90.00
_cell.angle_beta   90.00
_cell.angle_gamma   90.00
#
_symmetry.space_group_name_H-M   'P 1'
#
loop_
_entity.id
_entity.type
_entity.pdbx_description
1 polymer ?
#
loop_
_entity_poly.entity_id
_entity_poly.type
_entity_poly.pdbx_seq_one_letter_code
_entity_poly.pdbx_strand_id
1 'polypeptide(L)'
;MSTVLFYEKPGCINNTKQKVLLAAAGHTVQAKNLLTEKWTAARLRAFFGDLPVAEWFNPSAPRVRDGEIWPHKLNGDQAIALMLREPLLIRRPLMQVDEEYRVGFDQDAVDRWIGLSSKARDREDLETCPRQTGKLHAASCMESSG
;
A
#
# COMPACT_ATOMS: atom_id res chain seq x y z
N MET A 1 -5.56 16.77 -10.14
CA MET A 1 -6.20 15.45 -10.17
C MET A 1 -5.37 14.48 -10.97
N SER A 2 -5.16 13.30 -10.43
CA SER A 2 -4.29 12.32 -11.04
C SER A 2 -5.02 11.00 -11.22
N THR A 3 -4.54 10.18 -12.14
CA THR A 3 -5.02 8.81 -12.27
C THR A 3 -3.99 7.92 -11.57
N VAL A 4 -4.45 7.20 -10.54
CA VAL A 4 -3.58 6.37 -9.72
C VAL A 4 -3.84 4.90 -10.04
N LEU A 5 -2.81 4.22 -10.52
CA LEU A 5 -2.87 2.76 -10.60
C LEU A 5 -2.57 2.24 -9.20
N PHE A 6 -3.53 1.56 -8.62
CA PHE A 6 -3.48 1.18 -7.20
C PHE A 6 -3.50 -0.34 -7.09
N TYR A 7 -2.33 -0.92 -6.82
CA TYR A 7 -2.19 -2.37 -6.71
C TYR A 7 -2.45 -2.76 -5.27
N GLU A 8 -3.45 -3.57 -5.05
CA GLU A 8 -3.95 -3.87 -3.72
C GLU A 8 -4.15 -5.36 -3.52
N LYS A 9 -4.33 -5.73 -2.26
CA LYS A 9 -4.87 -7.06 -1.93
C LYS A 9 -6.38 -6.92 -1.82
N PRO A 10 -7.17 -7.59 -2.69
CA PRO A 10 -8.62 -7.48 -2.61
C PRO A 10 -9.13 -7.88 -1.22
N GLY A 11 -10.10 -7.11 -0.72
CA GLY A 11 -10.67 -7.35 0.60
C GLY A 11 -9.90 -6.72 1.75
N CYS A 12 -8.77 -6.07 1.49
CA CYS A 12 -8.02 -5.38 2.53
C CYS A 12 -8.74 -4.10 2.95
N ILE A 13 -9.08 -4.00 4.23
CA ILE A 13 -9.82 -2.85 4.74
C ILE A 13 -9.01 -1.57 4.59
N ASN A 14 -7.72 -1.63 4.90
CA ASN A 14 -6.86 -0.45 4.77
C ASN A 14 -6.76 0.01 3.32
N ASN A 15 -6.60 -0.90 2.39
CA ASN A 15 -6.55 -0.52 0.98
C ASN A 15 -7.86 0.12 0.53
N THR A 16 -8.99 -0.37 1.04
CA THR A 16 -10.29 0.21 0.72
C THR A 16 -10.38 1.65 1.22
N LYS A 17 -9.95 1.90 2.45
CA LYS A 17 -9.96 3.25 3.02
C LYS A 17 -9.02 4.19 2.25
N GLN A 18 -7.87 3.68 1.85
CA GLN A 18 -6.90 4.46 1.09
C GLN A 18 -7.47 4.90 -0.26
N LYS A 19 -8.20 4.01 -0.92
CA LYS A 19 -8.86 4.36 -2.19
C LYS A 19 -9.91 5.44 -1.99
N VAL A 20 -10.64 5.38 -0.89
CA VAL A 20 -11.64 6.41 -0.57
C VAL A 20 -10.97 7.77 -0.39
N LEU A 21 -9.84 7.81 0.31
CA LEU A 21 -9.12 9.07 0.51
C LEU A 21 -8.65 9.66 -0.81
N LEU A 22 -8.13 8.83 -1.70
CA LEU A 22 -7.68 9.28 -3.01
C LEU A 22 -8.84 9.83 -3.83
N ALA A 23 -9.95 9.12 -3.85
CA ALA A 23 -11.14 9.55 -4.59
C ALA A 23 -11.71 10.84 -4.00
N ALA A 24 -11.71 10.99 -2.68
CA ALA A 24 -12.20 12.19 -2.02
C ALA A 24 -11.35 13.41 -2.37
N ALA A 25 -10.09 13.22 -2.68
CA ALA A 25 -9.19 14.30 -3.09
C ALA A 25 -9.31 14.62 -4.59
N GLY A 26 -10.17 13.92 -5.31
CA GLY A 26 -10.41 14.18 -6.73
C GLY A 26 -9.59 13.33 -7.69
N HIS A 27 -8.85 12.36 -7.18
CA HIS A 27 -8.08 11.47 -8.06
C HIS A 27 -8.95 10.34 -8.58
N THR A 28 -8.59 9.84 -9.76
CA THR A 28 -9.20 8.63 -10.32
C THR A 28 -8.36 7.44 -9.88
N VAL A 29 -9.01 6.45 -9.28
CA VAL A 29 -8.30 5.27 -8.80
C VAL A 29 -8.62 4.08 -9.68
N GLN A 30 -7.59 3.47 -10.27
CA GLN A 30 -7.73 2.23 -11.02
C GLN A 30 -7.15 1.11 -10.18
N ALA A 31 -8.02 0.37 -9.52
CA ALA A 31 -7.59 -0.70 -8.63
C ALA A 31 -7.17 -1.93 -9.43
N LYS A 32 -6.06 -2.52 -9.04
CA LYS A 32 -5.51 -3.72 -9.66
C LYS A 32 -5.23 -4.74 -8.57
N ASN A 33 -5.39 -6.02 -8.89
CA ASN A 33 -5.13 -7.09 -7.93
C ASN A 33 -3.63 -7.39 -7.92
N LEU A 34 -2.97 -7.02 -6.84
CA LEU A 34 -1.53 -7.21 -6.68
C LEU A 34 -1.14 -8.67 -6.72
N LEU A 35 -2.02 -9.55 -6.25
CA LEU A 35 -1.72 -10.98 -6.13
C LEU A 35 -1.76 -11.72 -7.48
N THR A 36 -2.52 -11.21 -8.44
CA THR A 36 -2.69 -11.85 -9.74
C THR A 36 -2.05 -11.09 -10.87
N GLU A 37 -1.45 -9.94 -10.57
CA GLU A 37 -0.77 -9.14 -11.58
C GLU A 37 0.44 -9.90 -12.12
N LYS A 38 0.71 -9.75 -13.41
CA LYS A 38 1.87 -10.41 -14.01
C LYS A 38 3.11 -9.57 -13.77
N TRP A 39 3.70 -9.75 -12.61
CA TRP A 39 4.88 -9.00 -12.22
C TRP A 39 6.13 -9.51 -12.93
N THR A 40 7.01 -8.58 -13.26
CA THR A 40 8.36 -8.89 -13.68
C THR A 40 9.32 -8.23 -12.71
N ALA A 41 10.56 -8.68 -12.71
CA ALA A 41 11.57 -8.09 -11.84
C ALA A 41 11.71 -6.59 -12.10
N ALA A 42 11.71 -6.18 -13.35
CA ALA A 42 11.86 -4.77 -13.71
C ALA A 42 10.68 -3.94 -13.20
N ARG A 43 9.45 -4.47 -13.32
CA ARG A 43 8.28 -3.74 -12.87
C ARG A 43 8.28 -3.55 -11.37
N LEU A 44 8.60 -4.59 -10.61
CA LEU A 44 8.68 -4.48 -9.15
C LEU A 44 9.76 -3.51 -8.72
N ARG A 45 10.93 -3.61 -9.34
CA ARG A 45 12.03 -2.73 -9.01
C ARG A 45 11.69 -1.27 -9.22
N ALA A 46 10.89 -0.96 -10.24
CA ALA A 46 10.49 0.42 -10.50
C ALA A 46 9.74 1.02 -9.31
N PHE A 47 8.91 0.22 -8.63
CA PHE A 47 8.19 0.72 -7.47
C PHE A 47 9.10 0.97 -6.27
N PHE A 48 10.09 0.11 -6.08
CA PHE A 48 10.93 0.18 -4.88
C PHE A 48 12.02 1.25 -4.97
N GLY A 49 12.52 1.52 -6.17
CA GLY A 49 13.55 2.55 -6.35
C GLY A 49 14.73 2.35 -5.40
N ASP A 50 15.03 3.41 -4.64
CA ASP A 50 16.16 3.42 -3.71
C ASP A 50 15.80 2.99 -2.30
N LEU A 51 14.59 2.51 -2.07
CA LEU A 51 14.20 2.07 -0.74
C LEU A 51 15.06 0.89 -0.28
N PRO A 52 15.40 0.84 1.02
CA PRO A 52 16.06 -0.35 1.58
C PRO A 52 15.20 -1.59 1.37
N VAL A 53 15.85 -2.71 1.09
CA VAL A 53 15.13 -3.97 0.80
C VAL A 53 14.14 -4.33 1.91
N ALA A 54 14.49 -4.06 3.16
CA ALA A 54 13.61 -4.35 4.28
C ALA A 54 12.27 -3.63 4.17
N GLU A 55 12.23 -2.49 3.49
CA GLU A 55 11.00 -1.72 3.32
C GLU A 55 10.18 -2.13 2.11
N TRP A 56 10.64 -3.11 1.35
CA TRP A 56 9.89 -3.63 0.21
C TRP A 56 8.84 -4.65 0.63
N PHE A 57 8.98 -5.21 1.83
CA PHE A 57 8.18 -6.34 2.28
C PHE A 57 6.98 -5.90 3.11
N ASN A 58 5.91 -6.69 3.01
CA ASN A 58 4.74 -6.51 3.86
C ASN A 58 5.03 -7.14 5.22
N PRO A 59 5.15 -6.33 6.28
CA PRO A 59 5.48 -6.87 7.61
C PRO A 59 4.38 -7.77 8.19
N SER A 60 3.18 -7.68 7.65
CA SER A 60 2.07 -8.52 8.11
C SER A 60 2.00 -9.86 7.37
N ALA A 61 2.82 -10.07 6.35
CA ALA A 61 2.86 -11.35 5.67
C ALA A 61 3.32 -12.43 6.66
N PRO A 62 2.64 -13.58 6.73
CA PRO A 62 2.96 -14.59 7.74
C PRO A 62 4.42 -15.01 7.77
N ARG A 63 5.03 -15.23 6.62
CA ARG A 63 6.43 -15.67 6.58
C ARG A 63 7.40 -14.60 7.06
N VAL A 64 7.05 -13.34 6.91
CA VAL A 64 7.86 -12.24 7.42
C VAL A 64 7.61 -12.06 8.91
N ARG A 65 6.33 -12.01 9.29
CA ARG A 65 5.94 -11.82 10.68
C ARG A 65 6.48 -12.93 11.58
N ASP A 66 6.45 -14.17 11.08
CA ASP A 66 6.85 -15.34 11.86
C ASP A 66 8.36 -15.60 11.84
N GLY A 67 9.12 -14.78 11.13
CA GLY A 67 10.56 -14.89 11.12
C GLY A 67 11.13 -15.92 10.15
N GLU A 68 10.35 -16.43 9.22
CA GLU A 68 10.85 -17.33 8.17
C GLU A 68 11.69 -16.58 7.15
N ILE A 69 11.30 -15.35 6.86
CA ILE A 69 12.00 -14.48 5.91
C ILE A 69 12.52 -13.29 6.70
N TRP A 70 13.78 -12.99 6.50
CA TRP A 70 14.46 -11.86 7.16
C TRP A 70 14.80 -10.81 6.10
N PRO A 71 13.89 -9.87 5.83
CA PRO A 71 14.08 -8.92 4.73
C PRO A 71 15.40 -8.17 4.78
N HIS A 72 15.87 -7.81 5.97
CA HIS A 72 17.11 -7.03 6.11
C HIS A 72 18.37 -7.84 5.80
N LYS A 73 18.24 -9.16 5.61
CA LYS A 73 19.37 -10.02 5.24
C LYS A 73 19.37 -10.40 3.78
N LEU A 74 18.40 -9.91 3.02
CA LEU A 74 18.28 -10.23 1.61
C LEU A 74 18.86 -9.12 0.77
N ASN A 75 19.41 -9.48 -0.40
CA ASN A 75 19.73 -8.46 -1.39
C ASN A 75 18.50 -8.25 -2.29
N GLY A 76 18.60 -7.26 -3.18
CA GLY A 76 17.47 -6.93 -4.04
C GLY A 76 17.04 -8.08 -4.94
N ASP A 77 17.98 -8.81 -5.50
CA ASP A 77 17.65 -9.92 -6.40
C ASP A 77 16.93 -11.04 -5.68
N GLN A 78 17.38 -11.36 -4.46
CA GLN A 78 16.74 -12.38 -3.65
C GLN A 78 15.32 -11.97 -3.28
N ALA A 79 15.16 -10.71 -2.89
CA ALA A 79 13.85 -10.18 -2.51
C ALA A 79 12.87 -10.25 -3.69
N ILE A 80 13.31 -9.82 -4.85
CA ILE A 80 12.46 -9.84 -6.04
C ILE A 80 12.07 -11.27 -6.40
N ALA A 81 13.02 -12.20 -6.35
CA ALA A 81 12.72 -13.60 -6.67
C ALA A 81 11.64 -14.17 -5.75
N LEU A 82 11.72 -13.85 -4.45
CA LEU A 82 10.71 -14.28 -3.50
C LEU A 82 9.34 -13.68 -3.81
N MET A 83 9.31 -12.40 -4.10
CA MET A 83 8.05 -11.70 -4.36
C MET A 83 7.37 -12.17 -5.64
N LEU A 84 8.15 -12.54 -6.64
CA LEU A 84 7.58 -13.07 -7.89
C LEU A 84 6.89 -14.39 -7.65
N ARG A 85 7.39 -15.19 -6.70
CA ARG A 85 6.74 -16.45 -6.33
C ARG A 85 5.61 -16.26 -5.33
N GLU A 86 5.72 -15.28 -4.44
CA GLU A 86 4.73 -15.03 -3.40
C GLU A 86 4.39 -13.54 -3.34
N PRO A 87 3.43 -13.09 -4.14
CA PRO A 87 3.06 -11.66 -4.12
C PRO A 87 2.56 -11.15 -2.79
N LEU A 88 2.10 -12.04 -1.89
CA LEU A 88 1.72 -11.61 -0.54
C LEU A 88 2.88 -10.97 0.23
N LEU A 89 4.12 -11.25 -0.16
CA LEU A 89 5.28 -10.68 0.49
C LEU A 89 5.47 -9.20 0.15
N ILE A 90 4.86 -8.74 -0.93
CA ILE A 90 5.04 -7.36 -1.40
C ILE A 90 4.31 -6.40 -0.47
N ARG A 91 4.99 -5.34 -0.06
CA ARG A 91 4.36 -4.26 0.71
C ARG A 91 3.31 -3.58 -0.15
N ARG A 92 2.16 -3.34 0.42
CA ARG A 92 1.05 -2.73 -0.32
C ARG A 92 0.53 -1.50 0.38
N PRO A 93 -0.09 -0.62 -0.37
CA PRO A 93 -0.34 -0.70 -1.82
C PRO A 93 0.91 -0.33 -2.61
N LEU A 94 0.96 -0.75 -3.87
CA LEU A 94 1.88 -0.17 -4.83
C LEU A 94 1.09 0.82 -5.66
N MET A 95 1.62 2.03 -5.83
CA MET A 95 0.90 3.08 -6.55
C MET A 95 1.77 3.64 -7.66
N GLN A 96 1.14 3.93 -8.78
CA GLN A 96 1.82 4.54 -9.92
C GLN A 96 0.96 5.68 -10.47
N VAL A 97 1.59 6.83 -10.68
CA VAL A 97 0.98 7.96 -11.38
C VAL A 97 1.95 8.33 -12.48
N ASP A 98 1.52 8.19 -13.74
CA ASP A 98 2.38 8.39 -14.91
C ASP A 98 3.64 7.53 -14.76
N GLU A 99 4.81 8.15 -14.65
CA GLU A 99 6.06 7.43 -14.50
C GLU A 99 6.62 7.50 -13.08
N GLU A 100 5.78 7.88 -12.12
CA GLU A 100 6.18 7.95 -10.71
C GLU A 100 5.60 6.79 -9.94
N TYR A 101 6.41 6.21 -9.09
CA TYR A 101 6.09 4.98 -8.37
C TYR A 101 6.23 5.18 -6.88
N ARG A 102 5.33 4.59 -6.10
CA ARG A 102 5.37 4.68 -4.63
C ARG A 102 4.97 3.35 -4.02
N VAL A 103 5.50 3.09 -2.83
CA VAL A 103 5.23 1.89 -2.05
C VAL A 103 4.67 2.30 -0.70
N GLY A 104 3.60 1.63 -0.28
CA GLY A 104 2.96 1.94 0.98
C GLY A 104 2.07 3.17 0.88
N PHE A 105 1.40 3.50 1.98
CA PHE A 105 0.51 4.65 2.01
C PHE A 105 0.74 5.43 3.29
N ASP A 106 1.50 6.51 3.18
CA ASP A 106 1.69 7.48 4.24
C ASP A 106 0.94 8.73 3.82
N GLN A 107 -0.03 9.16 4.61
CA GLN A 107 -0.89 10.28 4.22
C GLN A 107 -0.10 11.54 3.89
N ASP A 108 0.90 11.86 4.71
CA ASP A 108 1.70 13.06 4.47
C ASP A 108 2.51 12.94 3.19
N ALA A 109 3.10 11.78 2.94
CA ALA A 109 3.87 11.55 1.73
C ALA A 109 3.00 11.61 0.48
N VAL A 110 1.81 11.00 0.54
CA VAL A 110 0.88 11.02 -0.59
C VAL A 110 0.39 12.44 -0.84
N ASP A 111 0.12 13.18 0.23
CA ASP A 111 -0.31 14.57 0.10
C ASP A 111 0.76 15.42 -0.58
N ARG A 112 2.02 15.23 -0.22
CA ARG A 112 3.14 15.96 -0.86
C ARG A 112 3.32 15.54 -2.31
N TRP A 113 2.98 14.30 -2.64
CA TRP A 113 3.17 13.74 -3.97
C TRP A 113 2.07 14.16 -4.95
N ILE A 114 0.82 13.92 -4.60
CA ILE A 114 -0.30 14.18 -5.52
C ILE A 114 -1.44 14.97 -4.87
N GLY A 115 -1.36 15.23 -3.59
CA GLY A 115 -2.34 16.02 -2.87
C GLY A 115 -3.48 15.19 -2.32
N LEU A 116 -3.83 15.49 -1.07
CA LEU A 116 -5.04 14.96 -0.43
C LEU A 116 -5.82 16.14 0.10
N SER A 117 -7.15 16.03 0.14
CA SER A 117 -7.95 17.11 0.71
C SER A 117 -7.70 17.19 2.21
N SER A 118 -7.86 18.39 2.79
CA SER A 118 -7.72 18.55 4.24
C SER A 118 -8.63 17.62 5.00
N LYS A 119 -9.84 17.45 4.50
CA LYS A 119 -10.80 16.58 5.14
C LYS A 119 -10.34 15.14 5.16
N ALA A 120 -9.73 14.68 4.08
CA ALA A 120 -9.20 13.33 4.02
C ALA A 120 -8.00 13.16 4.93
N ARG A 121 -7.17 14.19 5.05
CA ARG A 121 -5.94 14.14 5.85
C ARG A 121 -6.21 14.04 7.35
N ASP A 122 -7.40 14.41 7.79
CA ASP A 122 -7.75 14.33 9.20
C ASP A 122 -8.14 12.92 9.63
N ARG A 123 -7.97 11.97 8.77
CA ARG A 123 -8.32 10.58 9.09
C ARG A 123 -7.22 9.90 9.87
N GLU A 124 -7.60 8.78 10.45
CA GLU A 124 -6.65 7.95 11.20
C GLU A 124 -5.57 7.35 10.31
N ASP A 125 -4.56 6.77 10.94
CA ASP A 125 -3.51 6.06 10.23
C ASP A 125 -4.11 4.90 9.45
N LEU A 126 -3.83 4.85 8.16
CA LEU A 126 -4.40 3.86 7.26
C LEU A 126 -3.43 2.77 6.84
N GLU A 127 -2.24 2.74 7.42
CA GLU A 127 -1.30 1.64 7.16
C GLU A 127 -1.35 0.58 8.26
N THR A 128 -1.96 0.88 9.40
CA THR A 128 -2.15 -0.11 10.46
C THR A 128 -3.54 -0.69 10.37
N CYS A 129 -3.73 -1.87 10.92
CA CYS A 129 -5.05 -2.47 10.94
C CYS A 129 -6.00 -1.60 11.74
N PRO A 130 -7.18 -1.28 11.20
CA PRO A 130 -8.12 -0.44 11.95
C PRO A 130 -8.64 -1.20 13.16
N ARG A 131 -8.80 -0.48 14.25
CA ARG A 131 -9.47 -1.03 15.41
C ARG A 131 -10.94 -0.75 15.30
N GLN A 132 -11.68 -1.62 15.89
CA GLN A 132 -13.12 -1.44 15.93
C GLN A 132 -13.44 -0.58 17.11
N THR A 133 -13.27 0.64 16.96
CA THR A 133 -13.49 1.52 18.06
C THR A 133 -14.76 2.19 17.89
N GLY A 134 -15.15 2.21 18.05
CA GLY A 134 -16.01 2.92 17.71
C GLY A 134 -15.99 4.33 17.64
N LYS A 135 -15.69 4.32 17.63
CA LYS A 135 -15.84 5.20 17.44
C LYS A 135 -16.03 5.71 16.90
N LEU A 136 -16.33 5.61 16.57
CA LEU A 136 -16.40 5.88 16.11
C LEU A 136 -16.50 6.24 15.60
N HIS A 137 -16.86 6.28 15.58
CA HIS A 137 -16.76 6.38 15.23
C HIS A 137 -16.68 6.08 14.61
N ALA A 138 -17.16 6.01 14.64
CA ALA A 138 -16.95 5.63 14.34
C ALA A 138 -16.72 5.19 13.78
N ALA A 139 -16.92 5.05 13.60
CA ALA A 139 -16.52 4.58 13.33
C ALA A 139 -16.03 4.03 12.77
N SER A 140 -16.08 3.91 12.65
CA SER A 140 -15.37 3.48 12.29
C SER A 140 -14.89 2.73 11.67
N CYS A 141 -14.85 2.07 11.60
CA CYS A 141 -14.26 1.57 10.83
C CYS A 141 -15.00 1.31 10.05
N MET A 142 -15.89 1.92 10.41
CA MET A 142 -16.16 1.95 10.12
C MET A 142 -16.58 2.44 10.10
N GLU A 143 -17.13 2.99 10.02
CA GLU A 143 -17.37 3.45 10.29
C GLU A 143 -17.33 3.97 10.16
N SER A 144 -17.87 4.15 9.98
CA SER A 144 -17.69 4.62 10.09
C SER A 144 -17.49 5.12 9.84
N SER A 145 -17.96 5.38 9.57
CA SER A 145 -17.56 5.77 9.57
C SER A 145 -17.20 5.94 9.37
N GLY A 146 -17.59 6.11 9.27
CA GLY A 146 -16.93 6.14 9.21
C GLY A 146 -16.80 6.13 9.18
#